data_ede5a7a639e051a1046dfe2c22af1605
#
_entry.id   ede5a7a639e051a1046dfe2c22af1605
#
_cell.length_a   1.000
_cell.length_b   1.000
_cell.length_c   1.000
_cell.angle_alpha   90.00
_cell.angle_beta   90.00
_cell.angle_gamma   90.00
#
_symmetry.space_group_name_H-M   'P 1'
#
loop_
_entity.id
_entity.type
_entity.pdbx_description
1 polymer ?
#
loop_
_entity_poly.entity_id
_entity_poly.type
_entity_poly.pdbx_seq_one_letter_code
_entity_poly.pdbx_strand_id
1 'polypeptide(L)'
;MSIITDVYAREVLDSRGNPTLEVEVYTESGAFGRGMVPSGASTGEHEAVELRDGDKSRYLGLGTQKAVDNVNNIIAEAIIGYDVRDQQAIDRAMIALDGTPNKGKLGANAILGVSIAVARAAADYLEVPLYTYLGGFNTKVLPTPMMNIINGGSHSDAPIAFQEFMIMPVGAPTFKEGLRWGAEVFHALKKILKERGLVTAVGDEGGFAPKFEGTEDGVETILKAIEAAGYEAGENGIMIGFDCASSEFYDKERKVYDYTKFEGEGAAVRTSAEQVDYLEELVNKYPIITIEDGMDENDWDGWKVLTERLGKRVQLVGDDFFVTNTEYLARGIKENAANSILIKVNQIGTLTETFEAIEMAKEAGYTAVVSHRSGETEDSTIADIAVATNAGQIKTGSLSRTDRIAKYNQLLRIEDQLGEVAQYKGIKSFYNXKK
;
A
#
# COMPACT_ATOMS: atom_id res chain seq x y z
N MET A 1 20.58 -16.68 23.84
CA MET A 1 19.89 -15.45 24.13
C MET A 1 19.14 -14.93 22.92
N SER A 2 19.74 -14.05 22.11
CA SER A 2 19.03 -13.53 20.92
C SER A 2 19.29 -14.34 19.65
N ILE A 3 19.99 -15.47 19.77
CA ILE A 3 20.37 -16.28 18.61
C ILE A 3 19.18 -17.07 18.08
N ILE A 4 19.00 -17.05 16.77
CA ILE A 4 17.94 -17.81 16.10
C ILE A 4 18.21 -19.28 16.24
N THR A 5 17.24 -20.04 16.76
CA THR A 5 17.35 -21.48 16.92
C THR A 5 16.48 -22.27 15.97
N ASP A 6 15.41 -21.65 15.45
CA ASP A 6 14.50 -22.33 14.53
C ASP A 6 13.77 -21.33 13.67
N VAL A 7 13.50 -21.72 12.42
CA VAL A 7 12.72 -20.94 11.46
C VAL A 7 11.76 -21.94 10.81
N TYR A 8 10.47 -21.62 10.84
CA TYR A 8 9.48 -22.56 10.33
C TYR A 8 8.39 -21.82 9.57
N ALA A 9 8.09 -22.28 8.37
CA ALA A 9 7.03 -21.68 7.54
C ALA A 9 5.92 -22.69 7.29
N ARG A 10 4.72 -22.17 7.10
CA ARG A 10 3.56 -22.95 6.66
C ARG A 10 2.76 -22.16 5.66
N GLU A 11 2.03 -22.89 4.83
CA GLU A 11 1.08 -22.30 3.90
C GLU A 11 -0.16 -21.87 4.68
N VAL A 12 -0.63 -20.63 4.44
CA VAL A 12 -1.85 -20.13 5.03
C VAL A 12 -2.68 -19.46 3.92
N LEU A 13 -3.89 -19.02 4.24
CA LEU A 13 -4.75 -18.38 3.24
C LEU A 13 -4.80 -16.88 3.45
N ASP A 14 -4.83 -16.13 2.35
CA ASP A 14 -5.01 -14.69 2.40
C ASP A 14 -6.49 -14.31 2.33
N SER A 15 -6.78 -13.03 2.27
CA SER A 15 -8.14 -12.50 2.32
C SER A 15 -9.00 -12.88 1.11
N ARG A 16 -8.37 -13.36 0.05
CA ARG A 16 -9.10 -13.82 -1.13
C ARG A 16 -9.25 -15.34 -1.17
N GLY A 17 -8.75 -16.03 -0.14
CA GLY A 17 -8.78 -17.48 -0.09
C GLY A 17 -7.69 -18.13 -0.93
N ASN A 18 -6.66 -17.38 -1.28
CA ASN A 18 -5.52 -17.91 -2.01
C ASN A 18 -4.37 -18.18 -1.04
N PRO A 19 -3.54 -19.18 -1.33
CA PRO A 19 -2.40 -19.45 -0.44
C PRO A 19 -1.40 -18.31 -0.39
N THR A 20 -0.84 -18.12 0.78
CA THR A 20 0.34 -17.34 1.04
C THR A 20 1.11 -18.10 2.09
N LEU A 21 2.06 -17.44 2.77
CA LEU A 21 2.80 -18.15 3.80
C LEU A 21 2.99 -17.33 5.05
N GLU A 22 3.18 -18.04 6.14
CA GLU A 22 3.46 -17.53 7.45
C GLU A 22 4.76 -18.11 7.93
N VAL A 23 5.61 -17.28 8.53
CA VAL A 23 6.91 -17.72 9.03
C VAL A 23 6.97 -17.45 10.52
N GLU A 24 7.54 -18.40 11.27
CA GLU A 24 7.82 -18.25 12.70
C GLU A 24 9.33 -18.34 12.91
N VAL A 25 9.85 -17.45 13.73
CA VAL A 25 11.26 -17.44 14.11
C VAL A 25 11.35 -17.53 15.63
N TYR A 26 12.18 -18.44 16.10
CA TYR A 26 12.39 -18.71 17.52
C TYR A 26 13.84 -18.42 17.90
N THR A 27 14.06 -18.00 19.14
CA THR A 27 15.39 -17.71 19.65
C THR A 27 15.70 -18.57 20.87
N GLU A 28 16.96 -18.59 21.27
CA GLU A 28 17.41 -19.32 22.47
C GLU A 28 16.65 -18.90 23.73
N SER A 29 16.30 -17.63 23.84
CA SER A 29 15.63 -17.10 25.04
C SER A 29 14.14 -17.44 25.07
N GLY A 30 13.60 -17.99 23.96
CA GLY A 30 12.17 -18.21 23.83
C GLY A 30 11.44 -17.04 23.17
N ALA A 31 12.14 -15.97 22.85
CA ALA A 31 11.53 -14.88 22.10
C ALA A 31 11.08 -15.41 20.73
N PHE A 32 10.00 -14.85 20.20
CA PHE A 32 9.27 -15.42 19.09
C PHE A 32 8.72 -14.33 18.19
N GLY A 33 8.77 -14.57 16.88
CA GLY A 33 8.16 -13.68 15.93
C GLY A 33 7.43 -14.44 14.83
N ARG A 34 6.29 -13.93 14.42
CA ARG A 34 5.49 -14.53 13.34
C ARG A 34 5.15 -13.46 12.32
N GLY A 35 5.33 -13.75 11.05
CA GLY A 35 4.98 -12.85 9.98
C GLY A 35 4.22 -13.55 8.88
N MET A 36 3.24 -12.85 8.32
CA MET A 36 2.47 -13.33 7.17
C MET A 36 2.71 -12.38 6.00
N VAL A 37 2.62 -12.93 4.79
CA VAL A 37 3.01 -12.20 3.58
C VAL A 37 1.77 -11.80 2.78
N PRO A 38 1.63 -10.53 2.36
CA PRO A 38 0.53 -10.14 1.47
C PRO A 38 0.84 -10.53 0.03
N SER A 39 -0.19 -10.49 -0.83
CA SER A 39 -0.03 -10.82 -2.24
C SER A 39 -0.82 -9.85 -3.11
N GLY A 40 -0.31 -9.58 -4.33
CA GLY A 40 -0.95 -8.66 -5.25
C GLY A 40 -1.89 -9.37 -6.22
N ALA A 41 -2.97 -8.69 -6.60
CA ALA A 41 -3.87 -9.17 -7.64
C ALA A 41 -3.27 -8.85 -9.01
N SER A 42 -2.82 -7.61 -9.18
CA SER A 42 -2.07 -7.21 -10.36
C SER A 42 -0.68 -6.77 -9.88
N THR A 43 0.35 -7.18 -10.60
CA THR A 43 1.71 -6.89 -10.18
C THR A 43 2.39 -6.03 -11.25
N GLY A 44 3.21 -5.10 -10.79
CA GLY A 44 4.02 -4.28 -11.68
C GLY A 44 5.02 -5.17 -12.42
N GLU A 45 5.41 -4.71 -13.60
CA GLU A 45 6.32 -5.44 -14.46
C GLU A 45 7.63 -5.78 -13.78
N HIS A 46 8.06 -4.93 -12.85
CA HIS A 46 9.39 -5.01 -12.24
C HIS A 46 9.36 -5.43 -10.78
N GLU A 47 8.24 -5.93 -10.28
CA GLU A 47 8.16 -6.40 -8.89
C GLU A 47 9.01 -7.63 -8.66
N ALA A 48 9.49 -7.79 -7.43
CA ALA A 48 10.13 -9.04 -7.02
C ALA A 48 9.13 -10.20 -7.14
N VAL A 49 9.66 -11.40 -7.31
CA VAL A 49 8.86 -12.57 -7.68
C VAL A 49 8.07 -13.13 -6.49
N GLU A 50 6.76 -13.21 -6.64
CA GLU A 50 5.89 -13.94 -5.73
C GLU A 50 5.88 -15.38 -6.23
N LEU A 51 6.62 -16.26 -5.55
CA LEU A 51 6.81 -17.61 -6.04
C LEU A 51 5.56 -18.44 -5.81
N ARG A 52 5.00 -18.97 -6.89
CA ARG A 52 3.83 -19.84 -6.90
C ARG A 52 4.22 -21.19 -7.48
N ASP A 53 3.52 -22.23 -7.03
CA ASP A 53 3.89 -23.61 -7.42
C ASP A 53 3.59 -23.91 -8.87
N GLY A 54 2.51 -23.34 -9.42
CA GLY A 54 2.12 -23.64 -10.79
C GLY A 54 1.46 -25.00 -10.97
N ASP A 55 1.25 -25.75 -9.93
CA ASP A 55 0.61 -27.07 -9.98
C ASP A 55 -0.89 -26.87 -9.98
N LYS A 56 -1.50 -27.04 -11.14
CA LYS A 56 -2.92 -26.78 -11.33
C LYS A 56 -3.82 -27.70 -10.50
N SER A 57 -3.29 -28.82 -10.00
CA SER A 57 -4.09 -29.73 -9.17
C SER A 57 -4.24 -29.25 -7.72
N ARG A 58 -3.48 -28.22 -7.33
CA ARG A 58 -3.57 -27.63 -5.99
C ARG A 58 -3.79 -26.11 -6.12
N TYR A 59 -4.87 -25.63 -5.53
CA TYR A 59 -5.16 -24.19 -5.49
C TYR A 59 -5.10 -23.55 -6.88
N LEU A 60 -5.45 -24.29 -7.94
CA LEU A 60 -5.46 -23.80 -9.30
C LEU A 60 -4.10 -23.23 -9.74
N GLY A 61 -3.03 -23.77 -9.21
CA GLY A 61 -1.67 -23.35 -9.53
C GLY A 61 -1.11 -22.28 -8.62
N LEU A 62 -1.91 -21.78 -7.68
CA LEU A 62 -1.50 -20.65 -6.83
C LEU A 62 -0.90 -21.08 -5.49
N GLY A 63 -0.65 -22.37 -5.30
CA GLY A 63 -0.02 -22.85 -4.06
C GLY A 63 1.33 -22.18 -3.80
N THR A 64 1.74 -22.17 -2.54
CA THR A 64 3.02 -21.58 -2.14
C THR A 64 3.93 -22.59 -1.44
N GLN A 65 3.73 -23.88 -1.70
CA GLN A 65 4.51 -24.90 -1.02
C GLN A 65 6.00 -24.82 -1.35
N LYS A 66 6.34 -24.44 -2.61
CA LYS A 66 7.75 -24.24 -2.95
C LYS A 66 8.40 -23.16 -2.11
N ALA A 67 7.70 -22.04 -1.93
CA ALA A 67 8.21 -20.95 -1.09
C ALA A 67 8.36 -21.42 0.36
N VAL A 68 7.37 -22.15 0.87
CA VAL A 68 7.43 -22.72 2.23
C VAL A 68 8.64 -23.64 2.36
N ASP A 69 8.84 -24.52 1.40
CA ASP A 69 9.98 -25.45 1.44
C ASP A 69 11.31 -24.70 1.37
N ASN A 70 11.37 -23.61 0.59
CA ASN A 70 12.58 -22.79 0.54
C ASN A 70 12.90 -22.19 1.90
N VAL A 71 11.89 -21.76 2.64
CA VAL A 71 12.13 -21.27 4.01
C VAL A 71 12.63 -22.40 4.89
N ASN A 72 11.91 -23.53 4.90
CA ASN A 72 12.18 -24.61 5.86
C ASN A 72 13.50 -25.33 5.59
N ASN A 73 13.87 -25.47 4.32
CA ASN A 73 15.02 -26.30 3.95
C ASN A 73 16.25 -25.53 3.51
N ILE A 74 16.10 -24.26 3.09
CA ILE A 74 17.23 -23.49 2.57
C ILE A 74 17.51 -22.28 3.45
N ILE A 75 16.52 -21.40 3.64
CA ILE A 75 16.75 -20.18 4.40
C ILE A 75 17.02 -20.49 5.87
N ALA A 76 16.21 -21.38 6.46
CA ALA A 76 16.39 -21.75 7.86
C ALA A 76 17.82 -22.21 8.15
N GLU A 77 18.33 -23.09 7.28
CA GLU A 77 19.69 -23.60 7.45
C GLU A 77 20.73 -22.48 7.42
N ALA A 78 20.49 -21.48 6.58
CA ALA A 78 21.46 -20.40 6.39
C ALA A 78 21.46 -19.40 7.55
N ILE A 79 20.30 -19.15 8.17
CA ILE A 79 20.22 -18.06 9.17
C ILE A 79 20.13 -18.53 10.63
N ILE A 80 19.89 -19.80 10.88
CA ILE A 80 19.99 -20.32 12.24
C ILE A 80 21.41 -20.04 12.74
N GLY A 81 21.53 -19.49 13.94
CA GLY A 81 22.81 -19.07 14.49
C GLY A 81 23.07 -17.58 14.40
N TYR A 82 22.33 -16.85 13.58
CA TYR A 82 22.42 -15.38 13.55
C TYR A 82 21.76 -14.79 14.79
N ASP A 83 22.21 -13.63 15.17
CA ASP A 83 21.54 -12.83 16.20
C ASP A 83 20.29 -12.21 15.57
N VAL A 84 19.15 -12.43 16.19
CA VAL A 84 17.88 -11.95 15.63
C VAL A 84 17.84 -10.44 15.51
N ARG A 85 18.70 -9.71 16.24
CA ARG A 85 18.78 -8.25 16.15
C ARG A 85 19.57 -7.76 14.95
N ASP A 86 20.21 -8.64 14.21
CA ASP A 86 21.02 -8.25 13.04
C ASP A 86 20.17 -8.27 11.78
N GLN A 87 19.13 -7.44 11.74
CA GLN A 87 18.17 -7.44 10.63
C GLN A 87 18.83 -7.27 9.26
N GLN A 88 19.72 -6.27 9.16
CA GLN A 88 20.34 -6.00 7.85
C GLN A 88 21.20 -7.18 7.40
N ALA A 89 21.98 -7.75 8.33
CA ALA A 89 22.83 -8.89 7.99
C ALA A 89 21.99 -10.08 7.54
N ILE A 90 20.88 -10.35 8.23
CA ILE A 90 20.01 -11.46 7.88
C ILE A 90 19.35 -11.22 6.52
N ASP A 91 18.83 -10.02 6.30
CA ASP A 91 18.21 -9.70 5.01
C ASP A 91 19.22 -9.80 3.88
N ARG A 92 20.44 -9.26 4.06
CA ARG A 92 21.49 -9.37 3.05
C ARG A 92 21.90 -10.82 2.79
N ALA A 93 21.94 -11.63 3.85
CA ALA A 93 22.26 -13.05 3.68
C ALA A 93 21.21 -13.76 2.82
N MET A 94 19.92 -13.42 3.03
CA MET A 94 18.87 -14.02 2.23
C MET A 94 18.92 -13.56 0.77
N ILE A 95 19.22 -12.29 0.55
CA ILE A 95 19.35 -11.74 -0.81
C ILE A 95 20.49 -12.46 -1.54
N ALA A 96 21.64 -12.63 -0.87
CA ALA A 96 22.79 -13.32 -1.44
C ALA A 96 22.49 -14.79 -1.71
N LEU A 97 21.75 -15.42 -0.81
CA LEU A 97 21.38 -16.82 -0.94
C LEU A 97 20.51 -17.05 -2.17
N ASP A 98 19.59 -16.12 -2.44
CA ASP A 98 18.78 -16.19 -3.65
C ASP A 98 19.64 -15.96 -4.89
N GLY A 99 20.46 -14.92 -4.89
CA GLY A 99 21.42 -14.64 -5.93
C GLY A 99 20.86 -14.12 -7.24
N THR A 100 19.55 -13.87 -7.33
CA THR A 100 18.94 -13.33 -8.56
C THR A 100 18.51 -11.89 -8.34
N PRO A 101 18.38 -11.09 -9.41
CA PRO A 101 18.00 -9.69 -9.24
C PRO A 101 16.59 -9.48 -8.68
N ASN A 102 15.68 -10.42 -8.93
CA ASN A 102 14.27 -10.26 -8.57
C ASN A 102 13.80 -11.26 -7.52
N LYS A 103 14.72 -11.91 -6.82
CA LYS A 103 14.40 -12.92 -5.81
C LYS A 103 13.63 -14.10 -6.38
N GLY A 104 13.90 -14.42 -7.65
CA GLY A 104 13.14 -15.47 -8.34
C GLY A 104 13.48 -16.88 -7.95
N LYS A 105 14.66 -17.11 -7.35
CA LYS A 105 15.06 -18.45 -6.98
C LYS A 105 14.34 -18.93 -5.71
N LEU A 106 14.34 -18.11 -4.66
CA LEU A 106 13.72 -18.47 -3.39
C LEU A 106 12.30 -17.94 -3.26
N GLY A 107 12.01 -16.84 -3.93
CA GLY A 107 10.73 -16.16 -3.83
C GLY A 107 10.79 -14.98 -2.88
N ALA A 108 10.35 -13.80 -3.34
CA ALA A 108 10.27 -12.64 -2.47
C ALA A 108 9.32 -12.90 -1.31
N ASN A 109 8.26 -13.66 -1.55
CA ASN A 109 7.32 -14.00 -0.48
C ASN A 109 8.01 -14.82 0.64
N ALA A 110 8.83 -15.81 0.26
CA ALA A 110 9.58 -16.58 1.26
C ALA A 110 10.52 -15.68 2.05
N ILE A 111 11.27 -14.84 1.36
CA ILE A 111 12.26 -13.96 1.99
C ILE A 111 11.56 -12.96 2.90
N LEU A 112 10.47 -12.36 2.43
CA LEU A 112 9.76 -11.35 3.22
C LEU A 112 9.18 -11.95 4.50
N GLY A 113 8.60 -13.14 4.41
CA GLY A 113 8.04 -13.78 5.60
C GLY A 113 9.09 -13.93 6.70
N VAL A 114 10.30 -14.34 6.31
CA VAL A 114 11.39 -14.46 7.27
C VAL A 114 11.81 -13.10 7.80
N SER A 115 11.93 -12.11 6.91
CA SER A 115 12.36 -10.77 7.30
C SER A 115 11.42 -10.17 8.35
N ILE A 116 10.11 -10.31 8.16
CA ILE A 116 9.12 -9.81 9.12
C ILE A 116 9.22 -10.59 10.44
N ALA A 117 9.28 -11.91 10.36
CA ALA A 117 9.32 -12.74 11.57
C ALA A 117 10.57 -12.46 12.41
N VAL A 118 11.70 -12.22 11.75
CA VAL A 118 12.95 -11.86 12.43
C VAL A 118 12.76 -10.53 13.20
N ALA A 119 12.17 -9.52 12.56
CA ALA A 119 11.96 -8.23 13.23
C ALA A 119 11.04 -8.37 14.43
N ARG A 120 9.98 -9.15 14.28
CA ARG A 120 9.06 -9.36 15.40
C ARG A 120 9.73 -10.13 16.55
N ALA A 121 10.56 -11.12 16.23
CA ALA A 121 11.28 -11.87 17.28
C ALA A 121 12.27 -10.94 18.00
N ALA A 122 12.93 -10.05 17.26
CA ALA A 122 13.85 -9.09 17.88
C ALA A 122 13.12 -8.15 18.83
N ALA A 123 11.98 -7.63 18.40
CA ALA A 123 11.17 -6.75 19.26
C ALA A 123 10.71 -7.50 20.51
N ASP A 124 10.28 -8.76 20.34
CA ASP A 124 9.89 -9.58 21.48
C ASP A 124 11.06 -9.83 22.44
N TYR A 125 12.22 -10.12 21.89
CA TYR A 125 13.41 -10.32 22.71
C TYR A 125 13.75 -9.07 23.53
N LEU A 126 13.64 -7.90 22.91
CA LEU A 126 13.94 -6.63 23.57
C LEU A 126 12.78 -6.11 24.42
N GLU A 127 11.62 -6.76 24.34
CA GLU A 127 10.42 -6.40 25.10
C GLU A 127 9.96 -4.97 24.79
N VAL A 128 10.02 -4.59 23.51
CA VAL A 128 9.52 -3.30 23.04
C VAL A 128 8.51 -3.52 21.93
N PRO A 129 7.61 -2.55 21.71
CA PRO A 129 6.70 -2.65 20.56
C PRO A 129 7.47 -2.72 19.24
N LEU A 130 6.87 -3.35 18.24
CA LEU A 130 7.55 -3.48 16.95
C LEU A 130 7.91 -2.12 16.36
N TYR A 131 6.99 -1.14 16.41
CA TYR A 131 7.30 0.17 15.83
C TYR A 131 8.49 0.85 16.53
N THR A 132 8.64 0.64 17.84
CA THR A 132 9.79 1.19 18.58
C THR A 132 11.08 0.50 18.15
N TYR A 133 11.05 -0.81 18.04
CA TYR A 133 12.23 -1.55 17.59
C TYR A 133 12.66 -1.10 16.18
N LEU A 134 11.70 -0.99 15.28
CA LEU A 134 12.02 -0.64 13.89
C LEU A 134 12.48 0.80 13.74
N GLY A 135 11.93 1.73 14.50
CA GLY A 135 12.15 3.15 14.26
C GLY A 135 12.95 3.90 15.32
N GLY A 136 13.11 3.32 16.49
CA GLY A 136 13.79 3.99 17.60
C GLY A 136 12.84 4.81 18.45
N PHE A 137 13.38 5.55 19.40
CA PHE A 137 12.55 6.25 20.38
C PHE A 137 11.81 7.45 19.78
N ASN A 138 12.21 7.93 18.61
CA ASN A 138 11.64 9.16 18.05
C ASN A 138 10.41 8.89 17.16
N THR A 139 9.90 7.67 17.12
CA THR A 139 8.71 7.36 16.34
C THR A 139 7.48 7.86 17.08
N LYS A 140 6.63 8.64 16.40
CA LYS A 140 5.52 9.28 17.09
C LYS A 140 4.39 9.73 16.18
N VAL A 141 4.54 9.57 14.85
CA VAL A 141 3.57 10.12 13.91
C VAL A 141 2.61 9.03 13.48
N LEU A 142 1.33 9.17 13.85
CA LEU A 142 0.26 8.32 13.33
C LEU A 142 -0.02 8.73 11.90
N PRO A 143 -0.08 7.77 10.97
CA PRO A 143 -0.29 8.12 9.56
C PRO A 143 -1.72 8.57 9.29
N THR A 144 -1.87 9.51 8.36
CA THR A 144 -3.18 9.88 7.82
C THR A 144 -3.66 8.72 6.95
N PRO A 145 -4.84 8.16 7.23
CA PRO A 145 -5.33 7.04 6.42
C PRO A 145 -5.89 7.52 5.10
N MET A 146 -5.56 6.79 4.05
CA MET A 146 -6.09 6.99 2.70
C MET A 146 -7.03 5.83 2.45
N MET A 147 -8.33 6.07 2.65
CA MET A 147 -9.32 5.00 2.76
C MET A 147 -10.03 4.80 1.43
N ASN A 148 -9.81 3.65 0.80
CA ASN A 148 -10.44 3.29 -0.47
C ASN A 148 -11.94 3.07 -0.23
N ILE A 149 -12.78 3.96 -0.72
CA ILE A 149 -14.19 3.91 -0.42
C ILE A 149 -15.04 3.50 -1.64
N ILE A 150 -14.52 3.72 -2.85
CA ILE A 150 -15.19 3.36 -4.11
C ILE A 150 -14.16 2.70 -5.04
N ASN A 151 -14.55 1.60 -5.66
CA ASN A 151 -13.73 0.88 -6.63
C ASN A 151 -14.21 1.14 -8.05
N GLY A 152 -13.25 1.13 -8.99
CA GLY A 152 -13.53 1.18 -10.41
C GLY A 152 -12.54 0.27 -11.14
N GLY A 153 -12.32 0.53 -12.41
CA GLY A 153 -11.36 -0.20 -13.22
C GLY A 153 -11.61 -1.70 -13.16
N SER A 154 -10.55 -2.46 -13.02
CA SER A 154 -10.66 -3.92 -12.97
C SER A 154 -11.32 -4.43 -11.68
N HIS A 155 -11.55 -3.57 -10.71
CA HIS A 155 -12.17 -3.94 -9.43
C HIS A 155 -13.68 -3.67 -9.41
N SER A 156 -14.28 -3.35 -10.55
CA SER A 156 -15.70 -2.99 -10.61
C SER A 156 -16.24 -3.23 -12.01
N ASP A 157 -17.55 -3.41 -12.12
CA ASP A 157 -18.23 -3.43 -13.42
C ASP A 157 -18.72 -2.06 -13.86
N ALA A 158 -18.47 -1.02 -13.06
CA ALA A 158 -18.88 0.33 -13.40
C ALA A 158 -18.06 0.89 -14.57
N PRO A 159 -18.64 1.79 -15.37
CA PRO A 159 -17.89 2.42 -16.48
C PRO A 159 -16.96 3.52 -15.95
N ILE A 160 -15.97 3.12 -15.16
CA ILE A 160 -15.00 3.99 -14.50
C ILE A 160 -13.63 3.38 -14.70
N ALA A 161 -12.71 4.11 -15.32
CA ALA A 161 -11.37 3.58 -15.56
C ALA A 161 -10.49 3.62 -14.32
N PHE A 162 -10.63 4.63 -13.48
CA PHE A 162 -9.80 4.74 -12.27
C PHE A 162 -10.14 3.64 -11.28
N GLN A 163 -9.11 3.05 -10.70
CA GLN A 163 -9.28 1.84 -9.89
C GLN A 163 -9.80 2.12 -8.49
N GLU A 164 -9.37 3.22 -7.87
CA GLU A 164 -9.78 3.51 -6.49
C GLU A 164 -10.03 4.98 -6.28
N PHE A 165 -11.06 5.26 -5.47
CA PHE A 165 -11.38 6.60 -4.99
C PHE A 165 -11.23 6.54 -3.48
N MET A 166 -10.38 7.43 -2.94
CA MET A 166 -10.04 7.42 -1.53
C MET A 166 -10.49 8.68 -0.84
N ILE A 167 -10.80 8.56 0.45
CA ILE A 167 -11.02 9.73 1.31
C ILE A 167 -9.92 9.81 2.35
N MET A 168 -9.53 11.03 2.70
CA MET A 168 -8.48 11.30 3.67
C MET A 168 -8.98 12.31 4.68
N PRO A 169 -9.09 11.94 5.98
CA PRO A 169 -9.59 12.86 7.01
C PRO A 169 -8.48 13.79 7.49
N VAL A 170 -8.05 14.68 6.61
CA VAL A 170 -6.86 15.50 6.81
C VAL A 170 -7.06 16.57 7.87
N GLY A 171 -8.31 16.96 8.14
CA GLY A 171 -8.60 18.00 9.12
C GLY A 171 -8.85 17.49 10.52
N ALA A 172 -8.85 16.18 10.72
CA ALA A 172 -9.13 15.60 12.03
C ALA A 172 -7.98 15.93 13.01
N PRO A 173 -8.29 16.06 14.31
CA PRO A 173 -7.25 16.42 15.28
C PRO A 173 -6.36 15.24 15.68
N THR A 174 -6.85 14.00 15.58
CA THR A 174 -6.09 12.80 15.95
C THR A 174 -6.37 11.70 14.97
N PHE A 175 -5.54 10.64 15.01
CA PHE A 175 -5.82 9.46 14.19
C PHE A 175 -7.17 8.86 14.54
N LYS A 176 -7.45 8.73 15.83
CA LYS A 176 -8.70 8.12 16.30
C LYS A 176 -9.91 8.87 15.74
N GLU A 177 -9.87 10.22 15.79
CA GLU A 177 -10.96 11.01 15.23
C GLU A 177 -11.03 10.87 13.71
N GLY A 178 -9.87 10.85 13.05
CA GLY A 178 -9.85 10.66 11.60
C GLY A 178 -10.47 9.33 11.18
N LEU A 179 -10.16 8.29 11.93
CA LEU A 179 -10.76 6.97 11.66
C LEU A 179 -12.28 7.01 11.86
N ARG A 180 -12.74 7.68 12.91
CA ARG A 180 -14.17 7.84 13.16
C ARG A 180 -14.85 8.57 12.00
N TRP A 181 -14.25 9.68 11.55
CA TRP A 181 -14.80 10.44 10.41
C TRP A 181 -14.93 9.53 9.18
N GLY A 182 -13.88 8.74 8.90
CA GLY A 182 -13.91 7.84 7.76
C GLY A 182 -15.03 6.81 7.87
N ALA A 183 -15.18 6.21 9.04
CA ALA A 183 -16.24 5.20 9.26
C ALA A 183 -17.62 5.82 9.07
N GLU A 184 -17.81 7.04 9.56
CA GLU A 184 -19.11 7.71 9.42
C GLU A 184 -19.42 8.04 7.97
N VAL A 185 -18.41 8.47 7.20
CA VAL A 185 -18.59 8.69 5.77
C VAL A 185 -18.89 7.39 5.04
N PHE A 186 -18.19 6.31 5.40
CA PHE A 186 -18.44 4.99 4.84
C PHE A 186 -19.91 4.60 5.00
N HIS A 187 -20.46 4.78 6.20
CA HIS A 187 -21.86 4.41 6.45
C HIS A 187 -22.84 5.39 5.77
N ALA A 188 -22.50 6.67 5.71
CA ALA A 188 -23.33 7.64 4.97
C ALA A 188 -23.37 7.29 3.49
N LEU A 189 -22.22 6.87 2.93
CA LEU A 189 -22.17 6.47 1.53
C LEU A 189 -23.03 5.22 1.29
N LYS A 190 -22.94 4.26 2.20
CA LYS A 190 -23.76 3.05 2.09
C LYS A 190 -25.25 3.40 2.00
N LYS A 191 -25.69 4.32 2.86
CA LYS A 191 -27.09 4.74 2.87
C LYS A 191 -27.47 5.41 1.54
N ILE A 192 -26.62 6.29 1.04
CA ILE A 192 -26.89 6.98 -0.24
C ILE A 192 -26.98 5.96 -1.38
N LEU A 193 -26.08 4.98 -1.40
CA LEU A 193 -26.11 3.94 -2.42
C LEU A 193 -27.40 3.15 -2.37
N LYS A 194 -27.84 2.77 -1.18
CA LYS A 194 -29.11 2.05 -1.02
C LYS A 194 -30.29 2.87 -1.53
N GLU A 195 -30.32 4.16 -1.20
CA GLU A 195 -31.39 5.05 -1.64
C GLU A 195 -31.44 5.18 -3.15
N ARG A 196 -30.29 5.06 -3.81
CA ARG A 196 -30.21 5.11 -5.28
C ARG A 196 -30.46 3.74 -5.91
N GLY A 197 -30.67 2.70 -5.11
CA GLY A 197 -30.85 1.36 -5.66
C GLY A 197 -29.58 0.70 -6.14
N LEU A 198 -28.42 1.21 -5.71
CA LEU A 198 -27.14 0.66 -6.11
C LEU A 198 -26.65 -0.37 -5.09
N VAL A 199 -25.80 -1.30 -5.55
CA VAL A 199 -25.30 -2.35 -4.68
C VAL A 199 -24.36 -1.78 -3.63
N THR A 200 -24.36 -2.41 -2.44
CA THR A 200 -23.46 -2.05 -1.37
C THR A 200 -22.51 -3.19 -1.02
N ALA A 201 -22.35 -4.14 -1.93
CA ALA A 201 -21.32 -5.17 -1.78
C ALA A 201 -19.95 -4.50 -1.85
N VAL A 202 -19.01 -5.05 -1.09
CA VAL A 202 -17.65 -4.49 -1.03
C VAL A 202 -16.68 -5.39 -1.78
N GLY A 203 -15.63 -4.77 -2.31
CA GLY A 203 -14.58 -5.48 -3.01
C GLY A 203 -13.52 -5.99 -2.05
N ASP A 204 -12.41 -6.43 -2.63
CA ASP A 204 -11.33 -7.07 -1.88
C ASP A 204 -10.77 -6.17 -0.78
N GLU A 205 -10.77 -4.87 -0.99
CA GLU A 205 -10.18 -3.92 -0.05
C GLU A 205 -11.21 -3.23 0.84
N GLY A 206 -12.45 -3.68 0.78
CA GLY A 206 -13.50 -3.21 1.66
C GLY A 206 -14.30 -2.01 1.15
N GLY A 207 -13.95 -1.46 0.01
CA GLY A 207 -14.69 -0.35 -0.59
C GLY A 207 -15.85 -0.84 -1.43
N PHE A 208 -16.82 0.04 -1.68
CA PHE A 208 -17.99 -0.30 -2.48
C PHE A 208 -17.66 -0.36 -3.97
N ALA A 209 -18.39 -1.16 -4.71
CA ALA A 209 -18.22 -1.26 -6.15
C ALA A 209 -19.58 -1.07 -6.85
N PRO A 210 -20.24 0.07 -6.66
CA PRO A 210 -21.56 0.30 -7.28
C PRO A 210 -21.37 0.69 -8.74
N LYS A 211 -22.41 0.49 -9.53
CA LYS A 211 -22.36 0.81 -10.95
C LYS A 211 -22.74 2.26 -11.18
N PHE A 212 -21.83 3.17 -10.83
CA PHE A 212 -22.00 4.61 -11.12
C PHE A 212 -21.99 4.87 -12.61
N GLU A 213 -22.44 6.05 -12.99
CA GLU A 213 -22.51 6.44 -14.40
C GLU A 213 -21.14 6.84 -14.98
N GLY A 214 -20.18 7.17 -14.11
CA GLY A 214 -18.84 7.54 -14.52
C GLY A 214 -18.05 8.07 -13.35
N THR A 215 -16.84 8.55 -13.65
CA THR A 215 -15.92 9.03 -12.62
C THR A 215 -16.51 10.17 -11.82
N GLU A 216 -17.12 11.16 -12.50
CA GLU A 216 -17.66 12.31 -11.78
C GLU A 216 -18.85 11.95 -10.90
N ASP A 217 -19.69 11.01 -11.35
CA ASP A 217 -20.77 10.52 -10.50
C ASP A 217 -20.22 9.94 -9.21
N GLY A 218 -19.13 9.17 -9.31
CA GLY A 218 -18.49 8.61 -8.12
C GLY A 218 -17.98 9.68 -7.18
N VAL A 219 -17.26 10.65 -7.72
CA VAL A 219 -16.71 11.72 -6.89
C VAL A 219 -17.82 12.54 -6.23
N GLU A 220 -18.84 12.90 -7.01
CA GLU A 220 -19.93 13.72 -6.46
C GLU A 220 -20.73 12.98 -5.41
N THR A 221 -20.86 11.64 -5.56
CA THR A 221 -21.54 10.85 -4.55
C THR A 221 -20.72 10.80 -3.25
N ILE A 222 -19.39 10.71 -3.36
CA ILE A 222 -18.53 10.79 -2.18
C ILE A 222 -18.68 12.14 -1.49
N LEU A 223 -18.73 13.24 -2.26
CA LEU A 223 -18.89 14.56 -1.67
C LEU A 223 -20.22 14.67 -0.91
N LYS A 224 -21.29 14.08 -1.45
CA LYS A 224 -22.58 14.05 -0.76
C LYS A 224 -22.49 13.23 0.54
N ALA A 225 -21.73 12.14 0.52
CA ALA A 225 -21.57 11.30 1.72
C ALA A 225 -20.80 12.06 2.79
N ILE A 226 -19.77 12.80 2.41
CA ILE A 226 -19.01 13.61 3.36
C ILE A 226 -19.93 14.63 4.03
N GLU A 227 -20.73 15.33 3.23
CA GLU A 227 -21.67 16.32 3.74
C GLU A 227 -22.72 15.67 4.64
N ALA A 228 -23.28 14.53 4.21
CA ALA A 228 -24.30 13.82 4.98
C ALA A 228 -23.77 13.36 6.33
N ALA A 229 -22.47 13.03 6.40
CA ALA A 229 -21.86 12.62 7.66
C ALA A 229 -21.55 13.81 8.57
N GLY A 230 -21.72 15.04 8.08
CA GLY A 230 -21.52 16.22 8.89
C GLY A 230 -20.12 16.83 8.75
N TYR A 231 -19.39 16.47 7.72
CA TYR A 231 -18.02 16.96 7.52
C TYR A 231 -17.94 17.85 6.29
N GLU A 232 -16.86 18.61 6.24
CA GLU A 232 -16.58 19.52 5.14
C GLU A 232 -15.59 18.83 4.17
N ALA A 233 -15.85 18.94 2.87
CA ALA A 233 -14.87 18.50 1.88
C ALA A 233 -13.85 19.60 1.68
N GLY A 234 -12.57 19.30 1.84
CA GLY A 234 -11.54 20.31 1.70
C GLY A 234 -10.43 20.11 2.73
N GLU A 235 -9.53 21.08 2.75
CA GLU A 235 -8.31 20.98 3.57
C GLU A 235 -8.58 20.99 5.07
N ASN A 236 -9.69 21.55 5.50
CA ASN A 236 -10.04 21.57 6.92
C ASN A 236 -10.91 20.39 7.33
N GLY A 237 -11.20 19.49 6.41
CA GLY A 237 -12.06 18.35 6.66
C GLY A 237 -11.53 17.10 5.98
N ILE A 238 -12.21 16.70 4.92
CA ILE A 238 -11.87 15.44 4.21
C ILE A 238 -11.53 15.77 2.77
N MET A 239 -10.38 15.30 2.30
CA MET A 239 -9.94 15.43 0.91
C MET A 239 -10.14 14.10 0.19
N ILE A 240 -10.06 14.15 -1.14
CA ILE A 240 -10.24 12.97 -2.00
C ILE A 240 -8.93 12.69 -2.73
N GLY A 241 -8.70 11.41 -3.05
CA GLY A 241 -7.58 11.00 -3.86
C GLY A 241 -7.96 9.88 -4.80
N PHE A 242 -7.17 9.70 -5.83
CA PHE A 242 -7.36 8.64 -6.82
C PHE A 242 -6.17 7.71 -6.85
N ASP A 243 -6.45 6.43 -7.09
CA ASP A 243 -5.48 5.53 -7.69
C ASP A 243 -5.98 5.23 -9.09
N CYS A 244 -5.34 5.84 -10.07
CA CYS A 244 -5.78 5.68 -11.46
C CYS A 244 -5.41 4.32 -12.03
N ALA A 245 -4.32 3.71 -11.54
CA ALA A 245 -3.80 2.45 -12.07
C ALA A 245 -3.74 2.53 -13.60
N SER A 246 -3.11 3.59 -14.11
CA SER A 246 -3.23 3.95 -15.53
C SER A 246 -2.61 2.93 -16.47
N SER A 247 -1.68 2.09 -15.98
CA SER A 247 -1.12 1.03 -16.82
C SER A 247 -2.19 0.03 -17.26
N GLU A 248 -3.29 -0.08 -16.50
CA GLU A 248 -4.37 -1.01 -16.84
C GLU A 248 -5.12 -0.62 -18.11
N PHE A 249 -5.11 0.66 -18.46
CA PHE A 249 -5.81 1.12 -19.67
C PHE A 249 -4.89 1.84 -20.66
N TYR A 250 -3.58 1.69 -20.48
CA TYR A 250 -2.61 2.24 -21.44
C TYR A 250 -2.37 1.25 -22.56
N ASP A 251 -2.54 1.71 -23.81
CA ASP A 251 -2.27 0.90 -25.01
C ASP A 251 -0.82 1.18 -25.42
N LYS A 252 0.06 0.20 -25.20
CA LYS A 252 1.50 0.38 -25.43
C LYS A 252 1.84 0.56 -26.91
N GLU A 253 1.05 -0.05 -27.80
CA GLU A 253 1.31 0.07 -29.23
C GLU A 253 0.94 1.43 -29.77
N ARG A 254 -0.26 1.91 -29.41
CA ARG A 254 -0.72 3.23 -29.86
C ARG A 254 -0.22 4.36 -28.99
N LYS A 255 0.32 4.05 -27.82
CA LYS A 255 0.82 5.04 -26.85
C LYS A 255 -0.29 6.00 -26.43
N VAL A 256 -1.45 5.45 -26.12
CA VAL A 256 -2.61 6.25 -25.68
C VAL A 256 -3.23 5.60 -24.45
N TYR A 257 -3.92 6.42 -23.68
CA TYR A 257 -4.72 6.00 -22.55
C TYR A 257 -6.13 5.75 -23.06
N ASP A 258 -6.50 4.48 -23.19
CA ASP A 258 -7.73 4.05 -23.85
C ASP A 258 -8.80 3.77 -22.82
N TYR A 259 -9.60 4.77 -22.53
CA TYR A 259 -10.65 4.65 -21.53
C TYR A 259 -11.79 3.73 -21.97
N THR A 260 -11.88 3.41 -23.25
CA THR A 260 -12.94 2.50 -23.72
C THR A 260 -12.83 1.11 -23.09
N LYS A 261 -11.63 0.74 -22.64
CA LYS A 261 -11.44 -0.56 -22.01
C LYS A 261 -12.37 -0.76 -20.80
N PHE A 262 -12.58 0.29 -20.04
CA PHE A 262 -13.42 0.21 -18.83
C PHE A 262 -14.72 1.02 -18.96
N GLU A 263 -14.71 2.06 -19.76
CA GLU A 263 -15.86 2.98 -19.81
C GLU A 263 -16.75 2.74 -21.03
N GLY A 264 -16.34 1.87 -21.91
CA GLY A 264 -17.19 1.44 -23.02
C GLY A 264 -17.01 2.24 -24.30
N GLU A 265 -17.69 1.79 -25.33
CA GLU A 265 -17.62 2.39 -26.65
C GLU A 265 -17.97 3.88 -26.58
N GLY A 266 -17.17 4.69 -27.25
CA GLY A 266 -17.39 6.15 -27.26
C GLY A 266 -16.65 6.89 -26.20
N ALA A 267 -16.05 6.19 -25.23
CA ALA A 267 -15.25 6.86 -24.20
C ALA A 267 -13.96 7.41 -24.80
N ALA A 268 -13.31 8.29 -24.07
CA ALA A 268 -12.13 9.00 -24.55
C ALA A 268 -10.95 8.06 -24.79
N VAL A 269 -10.15 8.40 -25.79
CA VAL A 269 -8.84 7.82 -26.03
C VAL A 269 -7.87 8.99 -25.99
N ARG A 270 -7.02 9.04 -24.97
CA ARG A 270 -6.20 10.20 -24.68
C ARG A 270 -4.71 9.93 -24.94
N THR A 271 -4.05 10.90 -25.58
CA THR A 271 -2.58 10.90 -25.60
C THR A 271 -2.06 11.19 -24.18
N SER A 272 -0.75 11.05 -23.98
CA SER A 272 -0.14 11.43 -22.69
C SER A 272 -0.47 12.86 -22.31
N ALA A 273 -0.37 13.79 -23.25
CA ALA A 273 -0.66 15.20 -22.99
C ALA A 273 -2.12 15.38 -22.59
N GLU A 274 -3.02 14.69 -23.27
CA GLU A 274 -4.45 14.78 -22.97
C GLU A 274 -4.78 14.14 -21.64
N GLN A 275 -4.06 13.09 -21.25
CA GLN A 275 -4.21 12.49 -19.93
C GLN A 275 -3.86 13.50 -18.83
N VAL A 276 -2.75 14.21 -19.00
CA VAL A 276 -2.37 15.26 -18.06
C VAL A 276 -3.44 16.34 -17.98
N ASP A 277 -3.96 16.77 -19.13
CA ASP A 277 -5.05 17.76 -19.18
C ASP A 277 -6.28 17.29 -18.39
N TYR A 278 -6.65 16.03 -18.56
CA TYR A 278 -7.81 15.48 -17.88
C TYR A 278 -7.62 15.43 -16.37
N LEU A 279 -6.44 14.99 -15.93
CA LEU A 279 -6.15 14.97 -14.50
C LEU A 279 -6.17 16.38 -13.92
N GLU A 280 -5.64 17.37 -14.65
CA GLU A 280 -5.70 18.76 -14.20
C GLU A 280 -7.12 19.26 -14.10
N GLU A 281 -7.96 18.89 -15.06
CA GLU A 281 -9.38 19.27 -15.03
C GLU A 281 -10.05 18.75 -13.77
N LEU A 282 -9.78 17.50 -13.38
CA LEU A 282 -10.37 16.93 -12.17
C LEU A 282 -9.85 17.63 -10.92
N VAL A 283 -8.57 17.96 -10.89
CA VAL A 283 -7.98 18.68 -9.75
C VAL A 283 -8.58 20.07 -9.61
N ASN A 284 -8.83 20.73 -10.75
CA ASN A 284 -9.45 22.06 -10.72
C ASN A 284 -10.89 22.01 -10.20
N LYS A 285 -11.58 20.91 -10.43
CA LYS A 285 -13.02 20.82 -10.14
C LYS A 285 -13.32 20.27 -8.75
N TYR A 286 -12.47 19.40 -8.22
CA TYR A 286 -12.75 18.64 -7.00
C TYR A 286 -11.60 18.78 -5.99
N PRO A 287 -11.87 18.53 -4.70
CA PRO A 287 -10.82 18.64 -3.67
C PRO A 287 -9.90 17.41 -3.67
N ILE A 288 -9.08 17.30 -4.71
CA ILE A 288 -8.16 16.20 -4.90
C ILE A 288 -6.79 16.58 -4.34
N ILE A 289 -6.24 15.78 -3.44
CA ILE A 289 -4.93 16.07 -2.85
C ILE A 289 -3.85 15.11 -3.34
N THR A 290 -4.24 13.93 -3.84
CA THR A 290 -3.25 12.93 -4.21
C THR A 290 -3.75 12.11 -5.41
N ILE A 291 -2.84 11.81 -6.34
CA ILE A 291 -3.11 10.96 -7.49
C ILE A 291 -2.00 9.94 -7.57
N GLU A 292 -2.39 8.66 -7.53
CA GLU A 292 -1.45 7.55 -7.64
C GLU A 292 -1.51 7.00 -9.06
N ASP A 293 -0.33 6.76 -9.63
CA ASP A 293 -0.17 6.16 -10.97
C ASP A 293 -1.07 6.82 -12.00
N GLY A 294 -0.98 8.14 -12.07
CA GLY A 294 -1.74 8.91 -13.06
C GLY A 294 -1.27 8.69 -14.50
N MET A 295 -0.07 8.14 -14.67
CA MET A 295 0.48 7.78 -15.98
C MET A 295 0.95 6.33 -15.95
N ASP A 296 1.16 5.75 -17.12
CA ASP A 296 1.67 4.37 -17.25
C ASP A 296 3.08 4.24 -16.67
N GLU A 297 3.39 3.05 -16.15
CA GLU A 297 4.68 2.80 -15.50
C GLU A 297 5.88 2.99 -16.41
N ASN A 298 5.70 2.95 -17.72
CA ASN A 298 6.78 3.16 -18.67
C ASN A 298 6.71 4.50 -19.39
N ASP A 299 5.71 5.32 -19.09
CA ASP A 299 5.54 6.62 -19.75
C ASP A 299 6.29 7.71 -18.98
N TRP A 300 7.62 7.61 -18.97
CA TRP A 300 8.47 8.53 -18.21
C TRP A 300 8.30 9.97 -18.65
N ASP A 301 8.20 10.20 -19.96
CA ASP A 301 7.99 11.56 -20.47
C ASP A 301 6.65 12.12 -19.97
N GLY A 302 5.60 11.29 -19.99
CA GLY A 302 4.31 11.71 -19.47
C GLY A 302 4.36 12.03 -17.99
N TRP A 303 5.06 11.20 -17.21
CA TRP A 303 5.22 11.47 -15.78
C TRP A 303 5.92 12.80 -15.51
N LYS A 304 6.93 13.13 -16.32
CA LYS A 304 7.65 14.41 -16.15
C LYS A 304 6.74 15.59 -16.44
N VAL A 305 5.92 15.49 -17.50
CA VAL A 305 4.96 16.54 -17.82
C VAL A 305 3.92 16.68 -16.72
N LEU A 306 3.40 15.55 -16.23
CA LEU A 306 2.42 15.58 -15.14
C LEU A 306 2.99 16.26 -13.91
N THR A 307 4.23 15.92 -13.56
CA THR A 307 4.87 16.48 -12.38
C THR A 307 5.11 17.98 -12.54
N GLU A 308 5.54 18.39 -13.71
CA GLU A 308 5.75 19.81 -14.00
C GLU A 308 4.43 20.58 -13.87
N ARG A 309 3.35 20.01 -14.41
CA ARG A 309 2.05 20.70 -14.45
C ARG A 309 1.35 20.69 -13.08
N LEU A 310 1.35 19.56 -12.38
CA LEU A 310 0.53 19.39 -11.18
C LEU A 310 1.32 19.17 -9.89
N GLY A 311 2.62 18.96 -9.97
CA GLY A 311 3.39 18.53 -8.80
C GLY A 311 3.43 19.51 -7.66
N LYS A 312 3.20 20.80 -7.92
CA LYS A 312 3.16 21.81 -6.86
C LYS A 312 1.80 21.87 -6.16
N ARG A 313 0.78 21.28 -6.74
CA ARG A 313 -0.58 21.33 -6.23
C ARG A 313 -1.07 20.01 -5.65
N VAL A 314 -0.55 18.88 -6.15
CA VAL A 314 -1.07 17.55 -5.87
C VAL A 314 0.09 16.61 -5.59
N GLN A 315 -0.10 15.72 -4.61
CA GLN A 315 0.87 14.66 -4.36
C GLN A 315 0.73 13.61 -5.47
N LEU A 316 1.82 13.32 -6.16
CA LEU A 316 1.84 12.39 -7.29
C LEU A 316 2.63 11.14 -6.86
N VAL A 317 1.91 10.05 -6.66
CA VAL A 317 2.45 8.84 -6.06
C VAL A 317 2.77 7.82 -7.14
N GLY A 318 3.99 7.28 -7.10
CA GLY A 318 4.36 6.17 -7.98
C GLY A 318 4.22 4.84 -7.25
N ASP A 319 3.33 3.96 -7.76
CA ASP A 319 3.19 2.59 -7.29
C ASP A 319 3.89 1.66 -8.28
N ASP A 320 3.22 1.27 -9.36
CA ASP A 320 3.85 0.45 -10.38
C ASP A 320 5.04 1.17 -11.02
N PHE A 321 5.03 2.48 -10.98
CA PHE A 321 6.10 3.30 -11.52
C PHE A 321 7.43 3.06 -10.79
N PHE A 322 7.40 2.89 -9.47
CA PHE A 322 8.62 2.71 -8.66
C PHE A 322 8.79 1.32 -8.08
N VAL A 323 7.76 0.58 -7.90
CA VAL A 323 7.71 -0.77 -7.30
C VAL A 323 8.55 -0.91 -6.04
N THR A 324 8.55 0.10 -5.18
CA THR A 324 9.32 0.13 -3.92
C THR A 324 10.82 -0.15 -4.15
N ASN A 325 11.31 0.24 -5.32
CA ASN A 325 12.67 -0.10 -5.76
C ASN A 325 13.52 1.16 -5.84
N THR A 326 14.65 1.17 -5.13
CA THR A 326 15.49 2.37 -5.06
C THR A 326 16.09 2.77 -6.39
N GLU A 327 16.30 1.84 -7.31
CA GLU A 327 16.81 2.21 -8.64
C GLU A 327 15.81 3.07 -9.42
N TYR A 328 14.53 2.65 -9.40
CA TYR A 328 13.49 3.41 -10.10
C TYR A 328 13.21 4.72 -9.38
N LEU A 329 13.21 4.68 -8.05
CA LEU A 329 13.01 5.90 -7.28
C LEU A 329 14.13 6.91 -7.55
N ALA A 330 15.37 6.45 -7.58
CA ALA A 330 16.52 7.34 -7.86
C ALA A 330 16.36 7.98 -9.22
N ARG A 331 15.91 7.23 -10.22
CA ARG A 331 15.67 7.80 -11.55
C ARG A 331 14.56 8.86 -11.49
N GLY A 332 13.49 8.58 -10.76
CA GLY A 332 12.40 9.55 -10.62
C GLY A 332 12.88 10.85 -9.99
N ILE A 333 13.70 10.72 -8.95
CA ILE A 333 14.25 11.89 -8.26
C ILE A 333 15.11 12.69 -9.23
N LYS A 334 15.98 12.02 -9.95
CA LYS A 334 16.89 12.68 -10.90
C LYS A 334 16.12 13.40 -12.03
N GLU A 335 15.05 12.76 -12.51
CA GLU A 335 14.31 13.29 -13.65
C GLU A 335 13.09 14.13 -13.26
N ASN A 336 12.89 14.39 -11.97
CA ASN A 336 11.74 15.15 -11.47
C ASN A 336 10.40 14.53 -11.88
N ALA A 337 10.30 13.23 -11.71
CA ALA A 337 9.07 12.49 -11.99
C ALA A 337 8.44 12.03 -10.70
N ALA A 338 7.16 12.33 -10.49
CA ALA A 338 6.43 12.07 -9.26
C ALA A 338 6.98 12.91 -8.09
N ASN A 339 6.36 12.79 -6.92
CA ASN A 339 6.86 13.44 -5.70
C ASN A 339 6.56 12.60 -4.46
N SER A 340 6.12 11.37 -4.66
CA SER A 340 5.77 10.44 -3.57
C SER A 340 5.93 9.01 -4.07
N ILE A 341 6.20 8.09 -3.16
CA ILE A 341 6.32 6.68 -3.50
C ILE A 341 5.36 5.86 -2.65
N LEU A 342 4.70 4.89 -3.27
CA LEU A 342 3.92 3.90 -2.54
C LEU A 342 4.86 2.78 -2.11
N ILE A 343 4.76 2.36 -0.85
CA ILE A 343 5.67 1.37 -0.27
C ILE A 343 4.89 0.09 -0.01
N LYS A 344 5.20 -0.94 -0.77
CA LYS A 344 4.61 -2.27 -0.62
C LYS A 344 5.73 -3.25 -0.31
N VAL A 345 5.72 -3.82 0.89
CA VAL A 345 6.85 -4.62 1.36
C VAL A 345 7.15 -5.81 0.45
N ASN A 346 6.12 -6.39 -0.17
CA ASN A 346 6.36 -7.58 -0.99
C ASN A 346 6.78 -7.24 -2.42
N GLN A 347 6.75 -5.97 -2.82
CA GLN A 347 7.29 -5.60 -4.14
C GLN A 347 8.81 -5.69 -4.16
N ILE A 348 9.44 -5.58 -3.00
CA ILE A 348 10.89 -5.65 -2.92
C ILE A 348 11.37 -6.87 -2.12
N GLY A 349 10.74 -7.19 -0.99
CA GLY A 349 10.91 -8.48 -0.34
C GLY A 349 11.72 -8.53 0.94
N THR A 350 12.25 -7.42 1.44
CA THR A 350 12.87 -7.38 2.77
C THR A 350 12.52 -6.09 3.47
N LEU A 351 12.57 -6.09 4.79
CA LEU A 351 12.38 -4.85 5.55
C LEU A 351 13.56 -3.90 5.33
N THR A 352 14.77 -4.42 5.21
CA THR A 352 15.94 -3.58 4.96
C THR A 352 15.76 -2.75 3.69
N GLU A 353 15.38 -3.39 2.58
CA GLU A 353 15.20 -2.67 1.33
C GLU A 353 13.99 -1.74 1.38
N THR A 354 12.94 -2.16 2.10
CA THR A 354 11.77 -1.30 2.29
C THR A 354 12.18 0.00 3.00
N PHE A 355 12.95 -0.12 4.07
CA PHE A 355 13.39 1.06 4.82
C PHE A 355 14.34 1.91 3.99
N GLU A 356 15.19 1.30 3.17
CA GLU A 356 16.06 2.06 2.28
C GLU A 356 15.26 2.90 1.28
N ALA A 357 14.17 2.34 0.75
CA ALA A 357 13.32 3.10 -0.18
C ALA A 357 12.66 4.28 0.52
N ILE A 358 12.16 4.07 1.74
CA ILE A 358 11.54 5.15 2.50
C ILE A 358 12.57 6.24 2.81
N GLU A 359 13.76 5.84 3.22
CA GLU A 359 14.83 6.78 3.55
C GLU A 359 15.23 7.61 2.32
N MET A 360 15.41 6.95 1.18
CA MET A 360 15.76 7.65 -0.06
C MET A 360 14.69 8.69 -0.43
N ALA A 361 13.41 8.30 -0.31
CA ALA A 361 12.31 9.22 -0.61
C ALA A 361 12.38 10.45 0.31
N LYS A 362 12.54 10.22 1.60
CA LYS A 362 12.56 11.32 2.56
C LYS A 362 13.73 12.26 2.33
N GLU A 363 14.91 11.70 2.03
CA GLU A 363 16.10 12.53 1.79
C GLU A 363 15.92 13.41 0.56
N ALA A 364 15.13 12.98 -0.41
CA ALA A 364 14.88 13.75 -1.64
C ALA A 364 13.70 14.71 -1.50
N GLY A 365 13.04 14.73 -0.34
CA GLY A 365 11.85 15.56 -0.15
C GLY A 365 10.56 14.97 -0.65
N TYR A 366 10.59 13.74 -1.14
CA TYR A 366 9.37 13.00 -1.51
C TYR A 366 8.65 12.56 -0.23
N THR A 367 7.36 12.26 -0.36
CA THR A 367 6.65 11.57 0.71
C THR A 367 6.62 10.07 0.41
N ALA A 368 6.32 9.29 1.44
CA ALA A 368 6.17 7.85 1.32
C ALA A 368 4.82 7.45 1.90
N VAL A 369 4.11 6.61 1.17
CA VAL A 369 2.80 6.10 1.59
C VAL A 369 2.97 4.60 1.83
N VAL A 370 2.82 4.15 3.07
CA VAL A 370 2.93 2.73 3.39
C VAL A 370 1.61 2.06 3.00
N SER A 371 1.67 0.94 2.29
CA SER A 371 0.50 0.40 1.61
C SER A 371 0.33 -1.09 1.83
N HIS A 372 -0.93 -1.51 1.84
CA HIS A 372 -1.34 -2.91 1.78
C HIS A 372 -1.24 -3.44 0.34
N ARG A 373 -1.66 -4.69 0.16
CA ARG A 373 -1.89 -5.28 -1.16
C ARG A 373 -3.36 -5.75 -1.23
N SER A 374 -3.79 -6.12 -2.44
CA SER A 374 -5.17 -6.60 -2.60
C SER A 374 -5.41 -7.91 -1.86
N GLY A 375 -4.44 -8.80 -1.80
CA GLY A 375 -4.52 -10.00 -0.97
C GLY A 375 -3.81 -9.75 0.36
N GLU A 376 -4.57 -9.66 1.44
CA GLU A 376 -4.02 -9.36 2.76
C GLU A 376 -4.30 -10.48 3.73
N THR A 377 -3.70 -10.36 4.91
CA THR A 377 -3.89 -11.28 6.02
C THR A 377 -4.22 -10.46 7.26
N GLU A 378 -4.31 -11.13 8.40
CA GLU A 378 -4.48 -10.42 9.67
C GLU A 378 -3.20 -9.75 10.17
N ASP A 379 -2.07 -9.98 9.50
CA ASP A 379 -0.79 -9.36 9.89
C ASP A 379 -0.91 -7.83 9.77
N SER A 380 -0.47 -7.12 10.82
CA SER A 380 -0.60 -5.68 10.88
C SER A 380 0.76 -4.96 10.84
N THR A 381 1.80 -5.64 10.37
CA THR A 381 3.16 -5.09 10.38
C THR A 381 3.26 -3.74 9.67
N ILE A 382 2.51 -3.53 8.59
CA ILE A 382 2.61 -2.25 7.87
C ILE A 382 2.17 -1.06 8.73
N ALA A 383 1.26 -1.27 9.69
CA ALA A 383 0.90 -0.21 10.63
C ALA A 383 2.12 0.21 11.45
N ASP A 384 2.86 -0.78 11.96
CA ASP A 384 4.07 -0.51 12.73
C ASP A 384 5.14 0.16 11.85
N ILE A 385 5.28 -0.27 10.59
CA ILE A 385 6.24 0.36 9.69
C ILE A 385 5.91 1.83 9.46
N ALA A 386 4.63 2.15 9.26
CA ALA A 386 4.23 3.52 9.01
C ALA A 386 4.60 4.43 10.19
N VAL A 387 4.38 3.97 11.42
CA VAL A 387 4.72 4.75 12.60
C VAL A 387 6.24 4.77 12.82
N ALA A 388 6.90 3.61 12.64
CA ALA A 388 8.34 3.50 12.84
C ALA A 388 9.11 4.50 12.00
N THR A 389 8.66 4.75 10.80
CA THR A 389 9.36 5.62 9.86
C THR A 389 8.86 7.06 9.89
N ASN A 390 7.84 7.35 10.72
CA ASN A 390 7.15 8.65 10.69
C ASN A 390 6.71 9.01 9.27
N ALA A 391 6.26 8.00 8.50
CA ALA A 391 5.92 8.22 7.09
C ALA A 391 4.76 9.20 6.90
N GLY A 392 3.81 9.17 7.81
CA GLY A 392 2.71 10.14 7.81
C GLY A 392 1.50 9.75 6.99
N GLN A 393 1.57 8.69 6.19
CA GLN A 393 0.45 8.25 5.37
C GLN A 393 0.40 6.74 5.30
N ILE A 394 -0.82 6.20 5.28
CA ILE A 394 -1.01 4.75 5.10
C ILE A 394 -2.21 4.52 4.18
N LYS A 395 -2.04 3.61 3.23
CA LYS A 395 -3.10 3.21 2.30
C LYS A 395 -3.38 1.73 2.58
N THR A 396 -4.46 1.45 3.33
CA THR A 396 -4.70 0.08 3.77
C THR A 396 -6.17 -0.33 3.69
N GLY A 397 -6.88 0.23 2.70
CA GLY A 397 -8.23 -0.19 2.40
C GLY A 397 -9.28 0.66 3.07
N SER A 398 -10.51 0.13 3.06
CA SER A 398 -11.67 0.86 3.54
C SER A 398 -11.96 0.54 5.01
N LEU A 399 -13.19 0.79 5.43
CA LEU A 399 -13.63 0.66 6.81
C LEU A 399 -14.42 -0.63 7.00
N SER A 400 -14.11 -1.66 6.24
CA SER A 400 -14.72 -2.98 6.37
C SER A 400 -13.67 -4.02 5.98
N ARG A 401 -13.94 -5.28 6.32
CA ARG A 401 -13.07 -6.44 6.15
C ARG A 401 -11.94 -6.43 7.19
N THR A 402 -11.88 -7.53 7.93
CA THR A 402 -10.96 -7.65 9.07
C THR A 402 -9.50 -7.51 8.66
N ASP A 403 -9.16 -7.98 7.46
CA ASP A 403 -7.79 -7.88 6.97
C ASP A 403 -7.33 -6.43 6.79
N ARG A 404 -8.29 -5.50 6.62
CA ARG A 404 -7.99 -4.05 6.55
C ARG A 404 -8.10 -3.43 7.94
N ILE A 405 -9.19 -3.75 8.63
CA ILE A 405 -9.46 -3.19 9.96
C ILE A 405 -8.34 -3.56 10.95
N ALA A 406 -7.71 -4.72 10.77
CA ALA A 406 -6.60 -5.11 11.66
C ALA A 406 -5.49 -4.06 11.68
N LYS A 407 -5.20 -3.43 10.54
CA LYS A 407 -4.18 -2.39 10.47
C LYS A 407 -4.63 -1.13 11.20
N TYR A 408 -5.89 -0.74 11.00
CA TYR A 408 -6.43 0.44 11.68
C TYR A 408 -6.48 0.22 13.20
N ASN A 409 -6.90 -0.97 13.62
CA ASN A 409 -6.94 -1.27 15.07
C ASN A 409 -5.53 -1.25 15.66
N GLN A 410 -4.54 -1.71 14.93
CA GLN A 410 -3.15 -1.65 15.40
C GLN A 410 -2.71 -0.20 15.56
N LEU A 411 -3.10 0.68 14.64
CA LEU A 411 -2.77 2.10 14.76
C LEU A 411 -3.45 2.74 15.97
N LEU A 412 -4.68 2.31 16.29
CA LEU A 412 -5.34 2.79 17.51
C LEU A 412 -4.57 2.38 18.76
N ARG A 413 -4.07 1.12 18.79
CA ARG A 413 -3.25 0.66 19.91
C ARG A 413 -1.97 1.48 20.03
N ILE A 414 -1.32 1.74 18.92
CA ILE A 414 -0.08 2.51 18.91
C ILE A 414 -0.33 3.94 19.39
N GLU A 415 -1.41 4.57 18.92
CA GLU A 415 -1.76 5.91 19.38
C GLU A 415 -1.96 5.92 20.90
N ASP A 416 -2.64 4.92 21.40
CA ASP A 416 -2.89 4.76 22.83
C ASP A 416 -1.57 4.60 23.60
N GLN A 417 -0.66 3.78 23.08
CA GLN A 417 0.64 3.56 23.71
C GLN A 417 1.50 4.82 23.72
N LEU A 418 1.46 5.60 22.64
CA LEU A 418 2.24 6.84 22.56
C LEU A 418 1.68 7.93 23.46
N GLY A 419 0.36 7.92 23.68
CA GLY A 419 -0.25 8.90 24.58
C GLY A 419 -0.06 10.33 24.10
N GLU A 420 0.41 11.18 25.00
CA GLU A 420 0.51 12.61 24.70
C GLU A 420 1.55 12.96 23.64
N VAL A 421 2.51 12.07 23.37
CA VAL A 421 3.51 12.37 22.35
C VAL A 421 3.03 12.02 20.94
N ALA A 422 1.92 11.29 20.83
CA ALA A 422 1.39 10.95 19.50
C ALA A 422 1.08 12.20 18.69
N GLN A 423 1.45 12.19 17.41
CA GLN A 423 1.16 13.29 16.51
C GLN A 423 0.34 12.76 15.35
N TYR A 424 -0.59 13.58 14.89
CA TYR A 424 -1.36 13.29 13.67
C TYR A 424 -1.30 14.56 12.83
N LYS A 425 -0.52 14.52 11.77
CA LYS A 425 -0.25 15.74 11.00
C LYS A 425 -1.32 16.07 9.98
N GLY A 426 -2.15 15.07 9.61
CA GLY A 426 -3.25 15.31 8.69
C GLY A 426 -2.79 15.86 7.36
N ILE A 427 -3.30 17.04 6.99
CA ILE A 427 -2.97 17.64 5.70
C ILE A 427 -1.46 17.88 5.56
N LYS A 428 -0.77 18.14 6.65
CA LYS A 428 0.67 18.42 6.58
C LYS A 428 1.51 17.19 6.32
N SER A 429 0.91 15.99 6.31
CA SER A 429 1.61 14.78 5.89
C SER A 429 1.81 14.73 4.38
N PHE A 430 1.01 15.45 3.62
CA PHE A 430 1.03 15.35 2.16
C PHE A 430 2.09 16.25 1.58
N TYR A 431 2.62 15.86 0.43
CA TYR A 431 3.77 16.54 -0.20
C TYR A 431 3.58 18.05 -0.26
N ASN A 432 2.45 18.48 -0.69
CA ASN A 432 2.18 19.92 -0.93
C ASN A 432 1.79 20.71 0.32
N UNK A 433 1.54 20.01 1.30
CA UNK A 433 1.08 20.59 2.40
C UNK A 433 1.99 20.57 3.50
N LYS A 434 3.07 20.03 3.32
CA LYS A 434 3.96 19.83 4.46
C LYS A 434 4.83 21.04 4.81
N LYS A 435 4.71 22.12 4.14
CA LYS A 435 5.43 23.37 4.41
C LYS A 435 4.87 24.08 5.63
#